data_95abdb263ab8bda83e85eddd3b7954dd
#
_entry.id   95abdb263ab8bda83e85eddd3b7954dd
#
_cell.length_a   1.000
_cell.length_b   1.000
_cell.length_c   1.000
_cell.angle_alpha   90.00
_cell.angle_beta   90.00
_cell.angle_gamma   90.00
#
_symmetry.space_group_name_H-M   'P 1'
#
loop_
_entity.id
_entity.type
_entity.pdbx_description
1 polymer ?
#
loop_
_entity_poly.entity_id
_entity_poly.type
_entity_poly.pdbx_seq_one_letter_code
_entity_poly.pdbx_strand_id
1 'polypeptide(L)'
;MFDILLNEKERAIRDEVRTFVRDKVNPELLIRMDGNEQEYPYDFVHDAAKAHLLGLRFPRTYSGRGLNWVAEMAALEEIGVLGISLGCAYSLPSIIGEAINRFGTEDQKRNYLKPTLQGEKICAEGLTEPRGGSDFYGTITTAVQRGDHFVVNGEKRFVAGGVGADYFLIYAKTDFKAPPQNSLSAFLVDRDMGVQVDEQYGLMGCRGMGAARIVFHDTKVPKENLIGPLHGAEAIFNAMMVPERLTSAAGAIGIGRAALEIAIRYAARREAFGQTISRFEGISFKVADTATALDAARGLVYRAARLADADQPCRKAVSQAKLFATNAGYETVYESMQILGGIGYTNVYPIERLFRDARLATIWTGANEIMRLIIQSEVFKETLKEPRGLKRDVELDTPGANKTVEKVYRADSDQYKPARE
;
A
#
# COMPACT_ATOMS: atom_id res chain seq x y z
N MET A 1 4.09 1.56 -24.12
CA MET A 1 3.21 2.74 -24.18
C MET A 1 3.48 3.75 -23.05
N PHE A 2 3.87 3.32 -21.84
CA PHE A 2 4.12 4.23 -20.68
C PHE A 2 5.56 4.71 -20.53
N ASP A 3 6.42 4.41 -21.47
CA ASP A 3 7.84 4.78 -21.42
C ASP A 3 8.06 6.30 -21.35
N ILE A 4 7.10 7.08 -21.83
CA ILE A 4 7.16 8.54 -21.75
C ILE A 4 7.04 9.07 -20.29
N LEU A 5 6.42 8.31 -19.39
CA LEU A 5 6.27 8.68 -17.97
C LEU A 5 7.51 8.32 -17.13
N LEU A 6 8.40 7.51 -17.69
CA LEU A 6 9.59 6.98 -17.01
C LEU A 6 10.86 7.53 -17.68
N ASN A 7 11.82 7.93 -16.87
CA ASN A 7 13.17 8.21 -17.37
C ASN A 7 13.91 6.89 -17.67
N GLU A 8 15.13 7.00 -18.21
CA GLU A 8 15.92 5.86 -18.65
C GLU A 8 16.22 4.88 -17.49
N LYS A 9 16.61 5.38 -16.32
CA LYS A 9 16.89 4.56 -15.13
C LYS A 9 15.64 3.83 -14.61
N GLU A 10 14.52 4.51 -14.63
CA GLU A 10 13.24 3.95 -14.20
C GLU A 10 12.75 2.86 -15.17
N ARG A 11 12.94 3.06 -16.49
CA ARG A 11 12.67 2.01 -17.47
C ARG A 11 13.59 0.81 -17.30
N ALA A 12 14.88 1.05 -17.10
CA ALA A 12 15.85 -0.02 -16.91
C ALA A 12 15.50 -0.92 -15.73
N ILE A 13 15.14 -0.34 -14.57
CA ILE A 13 14.75 -1.14 -13.40
C ILE A 13 13.43 -1.87 -13.60
N ARG A 14 12.43 -1.24 -14.24
CA ARG A 14 11.18 -1.91 -14.61
C ARG A 14 11.46 -3.16 -15.47
N ASP A 15 12.29 -3.03 -16.49
CA ASP A 15 12.60 -4.12 -17.42
C ASP A 15 13.45 -5.22 -16.76
N GLU A 16 14.35 -4.84 -15.83
CA GLU A 16 15.09 -5.77 -14.98
C GLU A 16 14.13 -6.60 -14.11
N VAL A 17 13.18 -5.94 -13.43
CA VAL A 17 12.19 -6.63 -12.57
C VAL A 17 11.25 -7.48 -13.41
N ARG A 18 10.82 -7.03 -14.59
CA ARG A 18 10.03 -7.85 -15.52
C ARG A 18 10.76 -9.13 -15.89
N THR A 19 12.06 -9.03 -16.15
CA THR A 19 12.91 -10.19 -16.44
C THR A 19 13.02 -11.12 -15.23
N PHE A 20 13.21 -10.56 -14.03
CA PHE A 20 13.21 -11.31 -12.78
C PHE A 20 11.89 -12.07 -12.58
N VAL A 21 10.76 -11.40 -12.74
CA VAL A 21 9.42 -12.02 -12.60
C VAL A 21 9.24 -13.17 -13.57
N ARG A 22 9.64 -13.00 -14.84
CA ARG A 22 9.50 -14.02 -15.87
C ARG A 22 10.42 -15.22 -15.66
N ASP A 23 11.69 -14.97 -15.30
CA ASP A 23 12.76 -15.96 -15.39
C ASP A 23 13.15 -16.58 -14.05
N LYS A 24 12.83 -15.93 -12.92
CA LYS A 24 13.25 -16.35 -11.58
C LYS A 24 12.10 -16.80 -10.67
N VAL A 25 10.89 -16.27 -10.87
CA VAL A 25 9.76 -16.67 -10.03
C VAL A 25 9.14 -17.95 -10.57
N ASN A 26 9.27 -19.03 -9.79
CA ASN A 26 8.64 -20.30 -10.13
C ASN A 26 7.10 -20.18 -10.03
N PRO A 27 6.33 -20.43 -11.11
CA PRO A 27 4.88 -20.41 -11.08
C PRO A 27 4.27 -21.36 -10.03
N GLU A 28 4.93 -22.46 -9.71
CA GLU A 28 4.48 -23.43 -8.72
C GLU A 28 4.45 -22.84 -7.30
N LEU A 29 5.29 -21.85 -7.00
CA LEU A 29 5.23 -21.12 -5.75
C LEU A 29 3.84 -20.49 -5.55
N LEU A 30 3.28 -19.87 -6.58
CA LEU A 30 1.96 -19.24 -6.50
C LEU A 30 0.83 -20.26 -6.26
N ILE A 31 0.96 -21.46 -6.83
CA ILE A 31 -0.01 -22.56 -6.64
C ILE A 31 0.04 -23.04 -5.19
N ARG A 32 1.25 -23.30 -4.66
CA ARG A 32 1.43 -23.74 -3.27
C ARG A 32 0.96 -22.67 -2.26
N MET A 33 1.25 -21.39 -2.53
CA MET A 33 0.79 -20.29 -1.68
C MET A 33 -0.74 -20.22 -1.67
N ASP A 34 -1.38 -20.29 -2.82
CA ASP A 34 -2.86 -20.26 -2.92
C ASP A 34 -3.50 -21.50 -2.30
N GLY A 35 -2.84 -22.67 -2.40
CA GLY A 35 -3.24 -23.92 -1.73
C GLY A 35 -3.01 -23.96 -0.21
N ASN A 36 -2.42 -22.91 0.38
CA ASN A 36 -1.95 -22.86 1.78
C ASN A 36 -0.91 -23.96 2.12
N GLU A 37 -0.13 -24.41 1.14
CA GLU A 37 0.99 -25.34 1.31
C GLU A 37 2.31 -24.60 1.61
N GLN A 38 2.32 -23.29 1.41
CA GLN A 38 3.42 -22.39 1.66
C GLN A 38 2.95 -21.22 2.53
N GLU A 39 3.46 -21.11 3.75
CA GLU A 39 3.00 -20.10 4.70
C GLU A 39 3.64 -18.73 4.48
N TYR A 40 4.89 -18.68 3.98
CA TYR A 40 5.60 -17.44 3.65
C TYR A 40 6.57 -17.67 2.48
N PRO A 41 6.71 -16.73 1.53
CA PRO A 41 7.52 -16.93 0.32
C PRO A 41 9.01 -16.62 0.53
N TYR A 42 9.70 -17.33 1.42
CA TYR A 42 11.11 -17.10 1.74
C TYR A 42 12.02 -17.09 0.49
N ASP A 43 11.86 -18.09 -0.39
CA ASP A 43 12.68 -18.22 -1.59
C ASP A 43 12.56 -16.99 -2.50
N PHE A 44 11.34 -16.48 -2.67
CA PHE A 44 11.09 -15.26 -3.45
C PHE A 44 11.78 -14.04 -2.84
N VAL A 45 11.69 -13.86 -1.52
CA VAL A 45 12.33 -12.73 -0.81
C VAL A 45 13.85 -12.83 -0.92
N HIS A 46 14.42 -14.02 -0.72
CA HIS A 46 15.87 -14.26 -0.86
C HIS A 46 16.35 -14.02 -2.29
N ASP A 47 15.61 -14.47 -3.31
CA ASP A 47 15.99 -14.28 -4.70
C ASP A 47 15.87 -12.81 -5.13
N ALA A 48 14.85 -12.09 -4.66
CA ALA A 48 14.73 -10.65 -4.86
C ALA A 48 15.87 -9.89 -4.17
N ALA A 49 16.27 -10.30 -2.97
CA ALA A 49 17.42 -9.73 -2.26
C ALA A 49 18.75 -9.98 -3.00
N LYS A 50 19.01 -11.23 -3.45
CA LYS A 50 20.19 -11.57 -4.26
C LYS A 50 20.27 -10.78 -5.56
N ALA A 51 19.11 -10.45 -6.14
CA ALA A 51 19.03 -9.59 -7.31
C ALA A 51 19.11 -8.09 -6.97
N HIS A 52 19.30 -7.71 -5.71
CA HIS A 52 19.31 -6.33 -5.21
C HIS A 52 18.04 -5.55 -5.58
N LEU A 53 16.88 -6.21 -5.56
CA LEU A 53 15.59 -5.61 -5.90
C LEU A 53 14.81 -5.12 -4.66
N LEU A 54 15.18 -5.54 -3.45
CA LEU A 54 14.53 -5.05 -2.23
C LEU A 54 15.00 -3.64 -1.89
N GLY A 55 14.05 -2.76 -1.54
CA GLY A 55 14.33 -1.41 -1.07
C GLY A 55 15.13 -0.55 -2.07
N LEU A 56 14.71 -0.50 -3.31
CA LEU A 56 15.39 0.17 -4.43
C LEU A 56 15.78 1.62 -4.16
N ARG A 57 14.98 2.35 -3.38
CA ARG A 57 15.18 3.79 -3.08
C ARG A 57 16.10 4.06 -1.89
N PHE A 58 16.41 3.07 -1.06
CA PHE A 58 17.27 3.29 0.11
C PHE A 58 18.74 3.48 -0.25
N PRO A 59 19.54 4.10 0.66
CA PRO A 59 20.95 4.33 0.44
C PRO A 59 21.74 3.04 0.18
N ARG A 60 22.75 3.13 -0.68
CA ARG A 60 23.64 2.00 -0.99
C ARG A 60 24.42 1.49 0.22
N THR A 61 24.69 2.36 1.20
CA THR A 61 25.31 2.00 2.49
C THR A 61 24.54 0.93 3.26
N TYR A 62 23.21 0.85 3.04
CA TYR A 62 22.33 -0.14 3.66
C TYR A 62 21.83 -1.19 2.65
N SER A 63 22.57 -1.41 1.55
CA SER A 63 22.23 -2.38 0.50
C SER A 63 21.04 -1.98 -0.40
N GLY A 64 20.52 -0.76 -0.31
CA GLY A 64 19.60 -0.20 -1.30
C GLY A 64 20.32 0.20 -2.60
N ARG A 65 19.58 0.64 -3.61
CA ARG A 65 20.15 1.07 -4.90
C ARG A 65 20.22 2.59 -5.08
N GLY A 66 19.64 3.39 -4.16
CA GLY A 66 19.60 4.85 -4.23
C GLY A 66 18.80 5.34 -5.44
N LEU A 67 17.77 4.60 -5.85
CA LEU A 67 16.82 4.99 -6.87
C LEU A 67 15.72 5.88 -6.28
N ASN A 68 14.74 6.25 -7.09
CA ASN A 68 13.64 7.10 -6.68
C ASN A 68 12.33 6.32 -6.47
N TRP A 69 11.29 6.99 -5.98
CA TRP A 69 9.97 6.42 -5.73
C TRP A 69 9.32 5.88 -7.01
N VAL A 70 9.48 6.59 -8.14
CA VAL A 70 8.88 6.16 -9.41
C VAL A 70 9.50 4.84 -9.88
N ALA A 71 10.82 4.68 -9.75
CA ALA A 71 11.51 3.43 -10.07
C ALA A 71 10.98 2.25 -9.24
N GLU A 72 10.76 2.46 -7.94
CA GLU A 72 10.22 1.43 -7.06
C GLU A 72 8.75 1.10 -7.39
N MET A 73 7.94 2.09 -7.73
CA MET A 73 6.54 1.85 -8.13
C MET A 73 6.45 1.12 -9.47
N ALA A 74 7.32 1.46 -10.44
CA ALA A 74 7.39 0.77 -11.71
C ALA A 74 7.85 -0.70 -11.55
N ALA A 75 8.79 -0.96 -10.65
CA ALA A 75 9.20 -2.30 -10.26
C ALA A 75 8.07 -3.09 -9.60
N LEU A 76 7.36 -2.47 -8.66
CA LEU A 76 6.26 -3.14 -7.96
C LEU A 76 5.07 -3.44 -8.87
N GLU A 77 4.79 -2.63 -9.88
CA GLU A 77 3.78 -2.96 -10.89
C GLU A 77 4.14 -4.27 -11.62
N GLU A 78 5.42 -4.50 -11.91
CA GLU A 78 5.87 -5.77 -12.53
C GLU A 78 5.76 -6.97 -11.57
N ILE A 79 6.06 -6.79 -10.28
CA ILE A 79 5.83 -7.83 -9.25
C ILE A 79 4.34 -8.09 -9.06
N GLY A 80 3.51 -7.04 -9.11
CA GLY A 80 2.06 -7.11 -8.91
C GLY A 80 1.33 -8.03 -9.88
N VAL A 81 1.89 -8.32 -11.06
CA VAL A 81 1.28 -9.29 -12.00
C VAL A 81 1.21 -10.71 -11.43
N LEU A 82 2.05 -11.02 -10.44
CA LEU A 82 2.06 -12.31 -9.75
C LEU A 82 0.91 -12.45 -8.72
N GLY A 83 0.32 -11.33 -8.30
CA GLY A 83 -0.71 -11.25 -7.28
C GLY A 83 -0.29 -10.46 -6.06
N ILE A 84 -1.20 -10.29 -5.11
CA ILE A 84 -1.01 -9.41 -3.97
C ILE A 84 -0.04 -9.98 -2.94
N SER A 85 0.07 -11.30 -2.81
CA SER A 85 0.92 -11.95 -1.82
C SER A 85 2.40 -11.65 -2.05
N LEU A 86 2.90 -11.87 -3.27
CA LEU A 86 4.30 -11.56 -3.61
C LEU A 86 4.54 -10.06 -3.70
N GLY A 87 3.53 -9.28 -4.14
CA GLY A 87 3.56 -7.81 -4.07
C GLY A 87 3.73 -7.30 -2.64
N CYS A 88 3.04 -7.91 -1.68
CA CYS A 88 3.16 -7.60 -0.25
C CYS A 88 4.56 -7.98 0.29
N ALA A 89 5.02 -9.20 0.04
CA ALA A 89 6.35 -9.64 0.48
C ALA A 89 7.48 -8.72 -0.04
N TYR A 90 7.35 -8.26 -1.29
CA TYR A 90 8.27 -7.30 -1.89
C TYR A 90 8.16 -5.89 -1.27
N SER A 91 6.97 -5.48 -0.82
CA SER A 91 6.70 -4.13 -0.32
C SER A 91 7.09 -3.93 1.15
N LEU A 92 7.00 -4.97 1.99
CA LEU A 92 7.26 -4.85 3.44
C LEU A 92 8.63 -4.24 3.76
N PRO A 93 9.74 -4.65 3.10
CA PRO A 93 11.05 -4.00 3.28
C PRO A 93 11.06 -2.50 2.96
N SER A 94 10.27 -2.08 1.96
CA SER A 94 10.12 -0.66 1.62
C SER A 94 9.31 0.10 2.66
N ILE A 95 8.22 -0.47 3.15
CA ILE A 95 7.30 0.13 4.11
C ILE A 95 8.00 0.33 5.46
N ILE A 96 8.48 -0.76 6.05
CA ILE A 96 9.14 -0.74 7.37
C ILE A 96 10.50 -0.05 7.29
N GLY A 97 11.20 -0.24 6.18
CA GLY A 97 12.46 0.44 5.89
C GLY A 97 12.33 1.95 5.86
N GLU A 98 11.17 2.52 5.46
CA GLU A 98 10.94 3.97 5.53
C GLU A 98 11.02 4.49 6.96
N ALA A 99 10.36 3.81 7.90
CA ALA A 99 10.43 4.17 9.31
C ALA A 99 11.86 4.11 9.83
N ILE A 100 12.57 2.99 9.56
CA ILE A 100 13.94 2.80 10.05
C ILE A 100 14.91 3.79 9.40
N ASN A 101 14.79 4.04 8.09
CA ASN A 101 15.67 4.96 7.38
C ASN A 101 15.51 6.41 7.84
N ARG A 102 14.28 6.86 8.12
CA ARG A 102 14.00 8.27 8.51
C ARG A 102 14.16 8.53 10.00
N PHE A 103 13.78 7.59 10.84
CA PHE A 103 13.67 7.80 12.30
C PHE A 103 14.59 6.91 13.11
N GLY A 104 15.17 5.89 12.51
CA GLY A 104 16.08 4.96 13.18
C GLY A 104 17.48 5.56 13.40
N THR A 105 18.12 5.10 14.47
CA THR A 105 19.55 5.35 14.73
C THR A 105 20.43 4.61 13.71
N GLU A 106 21.70 4.98 13.64
CA GLU A 106 22.66 4.28 12.77
C GLU A 106 22.80 2.79 13.12
N ASP A 107 22.69 2.45 14.41
CA ASP A 107 22.70 1.06 14.86
C ASP A 107 21.43 0.32 14.44
N GLN A 108 20.27 0.95 14.55
CA GLN A 108 19.02 0.36 14.04
C GLN A 108 19.06 0.16 12.52
N LYS A 109 19.59 1.09 11.76
CA LYS A 109 19.77 0.91 10.31
C LYS A 109 20.71 -0.23 9.97
N ARG A 110 21.81 -0.40 10.72
CA ARG A 110 22.75 -1.51 10.52
C ARG A 110 22.17 -2.85 10.92
N ASN A 111 21.39 -2.90 12.02
CA ASN A 111 20.90 -4.15 12.60
C ASN A 111 19.56 -4.62 12.03
N TYR A 112 18.76 -3.72 11.42
CA TYR A 112 17.44 -4.01 10.89
C TYR A 112 17.31 -3.69 9.40
N LEU A 113 17.56 -2.44 8.96
CA LEU A 113 17.36 -2.05 7.56
C LEU A 113 18.27 -2.84 6.62
N LYS A 114 19.58 -2.84 6.89
CA LYS A 114 20.56 -3.49 6.02
C LYS A 114 20.31 -5.00 5.89
N PRO A 115 20.16 -5.80 6.97
CA PRO A 115 19.87 -7.23 6.84
C PRO A 115 18.52 -7.50 6.18
N THR A 116 17.53 -6.65 6.37
CA THR A 116 16.23 -6.78 5.66
C THR A 116 16.40 -6.63 4.16
N LEU A 117 17.16 -5.62 3.69
CA LEU A 117 17.41 -5.42 2.27
C LEU A 117 18.33 -6.50 1.67
N GLN A 118 19.11 -7.19 2.49
CA GLN A 118 19.93 -8.34 2.11
C GLN A 118 19.16 -9.67 2.14
N GLY A 119 17.89 -9.65 2.59
CA GLY A 119 17.05 -10.84 2.75
C GLY A 119 17.44 -11.73 3.91
N GLU A 120 18.29 -11.24 4.83
CA GLU A 120 18.77 -11.97 6.01
C GLU A 120 17.78 -11.89 7.18
N LYS A 121 16.96 -10.82 7.21
CA LYS A 121 15.87 -10.63 8.17
C LYS A 121 14.57 -10.34 7.45
N ILE A 122 13.51 -11.02 7.87
CA ILE A 122 12.14 -10.78 7.44
C ILE A 122 11.47 -9.83 8.43
N CYS A 123 10.76 -8.84 7.93
CA CYS A 123 10.08 -7.86 8.74
C CYS A 123 8.56 -7.92 8.57
N ALA A 124 7.83 -7.53 9.60
CA ALA A 124 6.38 -7.34 9.55
C ALA A 124 5.96 -6.11 10.36
N GLU A 125 4.80 -5.53 10.04
CA GLU A 125 4.22 -4.41 10.77
C GLU A 125 3.00 -4.85 11.57
N GLY A 126 3.01 -4.59 12.87
CA GLY A 126 1.90 -4.80 13.79
C GLY A 126 1.19 -3.48 14.11
N LEU A 127 0.17 -3.11 13.31
CA LEU A 127 -0.61 -1.91 13.50
C LEU A 127 -2.00 -2.21 14.06
N THR A 128 -2.77 -3.04 13.35
CA THR A 128 -4.18 -3.33 13.65
C THR A 128 -4.35 -4.13 14.93
N GLU A 129 -5.34 -3.77 15.73
CA GLU A 129 -5.71 -4.45 16.98
C GLU A 129 -7.16 -4.95 16.95
N PRO A 130 -7.62 -5.76 17.92
CA PRO A 130 -9.02 -6.20 18.00
C PRO A 130 -10.03 -5.06 17.97
N ARG A 131 -9.67 -3.91 18.54
CA ARG A 131 -10.48 -2.71 18.57
C ARG A 131 -10.64 -2.04 17.20
N GLY A 132 -9.63 -2.08 16.34
CA GLY A 132 -9.68 -1.47 15.01
C GLY A 132 -8.33 -1.28 14.34
N GLY A 133 -8.38 -1.00 13.03
CA GLY A 133 -7.21 -0.67 12.21
C GLY A 133 -7.24 0.78 11.72
N SER A 134 -8.41 1.26 11.26
CA SER A 134 -8.58 2.65 10.78
C SER A 134 -8.42 3.69 11.89
N ASP A 135 -8.71 3.33 13.14
CA ASP A 135 -8.50 4.15 14.33
C ASP A 135 -7.12 3.90 14.94
N PHE A 136 -6.07 4.41 14.28
CA PHE A 136 -4.68 4.30 14.73
C PHE A 136 -4.48 4.80 16.17
N TYR A 137 -5.07 5.93 16.51
CA TYR A 137 -4.94 6.53 17.83
C TYR A 137 -5.67 5.77 18.94
N GLY A 138 -6.57 4.86 18.57
CA GLY A 138 -7.25 3.96 19.47
C GLY A 138 -6.43 2.74 19.92
N THR A 139 -5.12 2.70 19.61
CA THR A 139 -4.21 1.63 20.04
C THR A 139 -4.30 1.39 21.54
N ILE A 140 -4.52 0.11 21.93
CA ILE A 140 -4.62 -0.36 23.32
C ILE A 140 -3.42 -1.20 23.78
N THR A 141 -2.58 -1.70 22.87
CA THR A 141 -1.28 -2.29 23.24
C THR A 141 -0.49 -1.27 24.02
N THR A 142 0.08 -1.67 25.16
CA THR A 142 0.80 -0.79 26.09
C THR A 142 2.28 -1.11 26.10
N ALA A 143 3.12 -0.09 26.36
CA ALA A 143 4.55 -0.24 26.62
C ALA A 143 4.92 0.62 27.84
N VAL A 144 5.18 -0.01 28.95
CA VAL A 144 5.53 0.67 30.23
C VAL A 144 7.04 0.60 30.44
N GLN A 145 7.68 1.77 30.56
CA GLN A 145 9.12 1.82 30.82
C GLN A 145 9.47 1.28 32.22
N ARG A 146 10.48 0.40 32.27
CA ARG A 146 11.05 -0.18 33.48
C ARG A 146 12.56 -0.16 33.39
N GLY A 147 13.17 0.89 33.91
CA GLY A 147 14.63 1.06 33.84
C GLY A 147 15.13 1.20 32.41
N ASP A 148 15.86 0.21 31.92
CA ASP A 148 16.51 0.15 30.61
C ASP A 148 15.67 -0.52 29.51
N HIS A 149 14.44 -0.95 29.82
CA HIS A 149 13.55 -1.60 28.88
C HIS A 149 12.09 -1.13 29.00
N PHE A 150 11.29 -1.49 28.03
CA PHE A 150 9.82 -1.38 28.06
C PHE A 150 9.22 -2.77 28.23
N VAL A 151 8.16 -2.85 29.04
CA VAL A 151 7.32 -4.04 29.16
C VAL A 151 6.11 -3.84 28.27
N VAL A 152 6.02 -4.64 27.20
CA VAL A 152 4.96 -4.55 26.19
C VAL A 152 3.90 -5.60 26.47
N ASN A 153 2.63 -5.18 26.48
CA ASN A 153 1.45 -6.03 26.64
C ASN A 153 0.37 -5.65 25.63
N GLY A 154 -0.22 -6.65 24.98
CA GLY A 154 -1.29 -6.46 24.02
C GLY A 154 -1.25 -7.44 22.86
N GLU A 155 -2.02 -7.17 21.82
CA GLU A 155 -2.03 -8.01 20.61
C GLU A 155 -2.18 -7.16 19.33
N LYS A 156 -1.65 -7.69 18.22
CA LYS A 156 -1.85 -7.15 16.87
C LYS A 156 -2.46 -8.20 15.97
N ARG A 157 -3.31 -7.77 15.06
CA ARG A 157 -4.05 -8.66 14.15
C ARG A 157 -3.74 -8.37 12.69
N PHE A 158 -3.95 -9.40 11.86
CA PHE A 158 -3.76 -9.34 10.41
C PHE A 158 -2.35 -8.87 10.03
N VAL A 159 -1.34 -9.27 10.83
CA VAL A 159 0.05 -8.90 10.61
C VAL A 159 0.57 -9.65 9.39
N ALA A 160 0.61 -8.96 8.25
CA ALA A 160 1.12 -9.55 7.00
C ALA A 160 2.60 -9.92 7.16
N GLY A 161 2.96 -11.16 6.79
CA GLY A 161 4.30 -11.69 7.00
C GLY A 161 4.59 -12.13 8.45
N GLY A 162 3.64 -12.01 9.37
CA GLY A 162 3.87 -12.25 10.79
C GLY A 162 4.35 -13.66 11.13
N VAL A 163 3.93 -14.68 10.36
CA VAL A 163 4.42 -16.06 10.53
C VAL A 163 5.91 -16.17 10.21
N GLY A 164 6.36 -15.47 9.16
CA GLY A 164 7.75 -15.52 8.68
C GLY A 164 8.69 -14.49 9.30
N ALA A 165 8.18 -13.49 10.03
CA ALA A 165 8.97 -12.35 10.48
C ALA A 165 9.98 -12.69 11.56
N ASP A 166 11.17 -12.13 11.45
CA ASP A 166 12.23 -12.15 12.48
C ASP A 166 12.05 -10.98 13.46
N TYR A 167 11.48 -9.87 12.99
CA TYR A 167 11.16 -8.73 13.84
C TYR A 167 9.90 -7.98 13.36
N PHE A 168 9.34 -7.20 14.27
CA PHE A 168 8.09 -6.46 14.09
C PHE A 168 8.29 -4.99 14.38
N LEU A 169 7.79 -4.11 13.49
CA LEU A 169 7.53 -2.72 13.84
C LEU A 169 6.14 -2.64 14.45
N ILE A 170 6.05 -2.19 15.70
CA ILE A 170 4.77 -2.08 16.41
C ILE A 170 4.56 -0.69 17.00
N TYR A 171 3.30 -0.36 17.24
CA TYR A 171 2.88 0.85 17.93
C TYR A 171 2.23 0.48 19.26
N ALA A 172 2.64 1.16 20.32
CA ALA A 172 2.12 0.93 21.67
C ALA A 172 1.92 2.24 22.43
N LYS A 173 0.96 2.26 23.34
CA LYS A 173 0.69 3.39 24.23
C LYS A 173 1.75 3.46 25.31
N THR A 174 2.44 4.59 25.39
CA THR A 174 3.50 4.87 26.37
C THR A 174 3.16 6.03 27.29
N ASP A 175 2.20 6.90 26.92
CA ASP A 175 1.62 7.89 27.82
C ASP A 175 0.10 7.65 27.97
N PHE A 176 -0.35 7.45 29.22
CA PHE A 176 -1.74 7.13 29.54
C PHE A 176 -2.57 8.37 29.89
N LYS A 177 -1.94 9.55 29.93
CA LYS A 177 -2.57 10.82 30.31
C LYS A 177 -2.62 11.81 29.15
N ALA A 178 -1.70 11.69 28.20
CA ALA A 178 -1.64 12.56 27.03
C ALA A 178 -2.82 12.33 26.06
N PRO A 179 -3.17 13.33 25.23
CA PRO A 179 -4.06 13.14 24.09
C PRO A 179 -3.57 12.00 23.18
N PRO A 180 -4.46 11.28 22.50
CA PRO A 180 -4.10 10.10 21.69
C PRO A 180 -2.94 10.32 20.70
N GLN A 181 -2.87 11.50 20.08
CA GLN A 181 -1.82 11.89 19.12
C GLN A 181 -0.40 11.89 19.73
N ASN A 182 -0.30 12.19 21.04
CA ASN A 182 0.96 12.31 21.77
C ASN A 182 1.16 11.15 22.77
N SER A 183 0.44 10.05 22.60
CA SER A 183 0.44 8.95 23.58
C SER A 183 1.17 7.69 23.11
N LEU A 184 1.48 7.61 21.81
CA LEU A 184 1.99 6.41 21.17
C LEU A 184 3.48 6.52 20.86
N SER A 185 4.19 5.39 21.01
CA SER A 185 5.57 5.19 20.58
C SER A 185 5.66 3.99 19.63
N ALA A 186 6.70 3.95 18.81
CA ALA A 186 6.97 2.86 17.90
C ALA A 186 8.21 2.07 18.35
N PHE A 187 8.19 0.76 18.17
CA PHE A 187 9.24 -0.14 18.60
C PHE A 187 9.60 -1.16 17.53
N LEU A 188 10.88 -1.50 17.41
CA LEU A 188 11.37 -2.68 16.70
C LEU A 188 11.47 -3.82 17.70
N VAL A 189 10.64 -4.85 17.54
CA VAL A 189 10.59 -5.97 18.48
C VAL A 189 11.03 -7.24 17.78
N ASP A 190 12.18 -7.80 18.15
CA ASP A 190 12.64 -9.08 17.60
C ASP A 190 11.73 -10.21 18.11
N ARG A 191 11.51 -11.21 17.28
CA ARG A 191 10.63 -12.34 17.59
C ARG A 191 11.09 -13.10 18.83
N ASP A 192 12.40 -13.23 19.01
CA ASP A 192 13.03 -13.94 20.15
C ASP A 192 12.89 -13.20 21.50
N MET A 193 12.42 -11.94 21.49
CA MET A 193 12.03 -11.22 22.73
C MET A 193 10.76 -11.80 23.38
N GLY A 194 10.21 -12.89 22.85
CA GLY A 194 9.03 -13.57 23.38
C GLY A 194 7.73 -13.18 22.71
N VAL A 195 7.79 -12.68 21.47
CA VAL A 195 6.58 -12.45 20.66
C VAL A 195 5.94 -13.79 20.31
N GLN A 196 4.66 -13.94 20.66
CA GLN A 196 3.90 -15.14 20.33
C GLN A 196 3.14 -14.93 19.02
N VAL A 197 3.38 -15.80 18.05
CA VAL A 197 2.54 -15.94 16.86
C VAL A 197 1.47 -16.96 17.19
N ASP A 198 0.28 -16.48 17.54
CA ASP A 198 -0.77 -17.30 18.16
C ASP A 198 -1.73 -17.91 17.12
N GLU A 199 -2.00 -17.19 16.05
CA GLU A 199 -2.95 -17.64 15.02
C GLU A 199 -2.50 -17.16 13.64
N GLN A 200 -2.60 -18.03 12.65
CA GLN A 200 -2.54 -17.68 11.24
C GLN A 200 -3.95 -17.62 10.67
N TYR A 201 -4.30 -16.48 10.06
CA TYR A 201 -5.64 -16.31 9.51
C TYR A 201 -5.82 -17.05 8.17
N GLY A 202 -6.95 -17.76 8.04
CA GLY A 202 -7.44 -18.21 6.74
C GLY A 202 -7.98 -17.04 5.93
N LEU A 203 -7.30 -16.69 4.84
CA LEU A 203 -7.65 -15.52 4.04
C LEU A 203 -8.38 -15.91 2.75
N MET A 204 -9.26 -15.02 2.27
CA MET A 204 -9.92 -15.14 0.96
C MET A 204 -8.89 -15.11 -0.18
N GLY A 205 -7.99 -14.13 -0.19
CA GLY A 205 -6.84 -13.95 -1.07
C GLY A 205 -5.61 -13.60 -0.24
N CYS A 206 -4.51 -13.17 -0.87
CA CYS A 206 -3.25 -12.92 -0.18
C CYS A 206 -2.73 -14.15 0.60
N ARG A 207 -3.05 -15.34 0.11
CA ARG A 207 -2.66 -16.60 0.74
C ARG A 207 -1.15 -16.81 0.61
N GLY A 208 -0.59 -17.56 1.55
CA GLY A 208 0.86 -17.79 1.60
C GLY A 208 1.68 -16.56 2.01
N MET A 209 1.03 -15.51 2.56
CA MET A 209 1.70 -14.32 3.08
C MET A 209 1.89 -14.38 4.62
N GLY A 210 1.38 -15.42 5.28
CA GLY A 210 1.53 -15.63 6.71
C GLY A 210 0.93 -14.51 7.56
N ALA A 211 -0.29 -14.07 7.23
CA ALA A 211 -0.99 -13.09 8.05
C ALA A 211 -1.35 -13.66 9.42
N ALA A 212 -0.85 -13.05 10.49
CA ALA A 212 -0.91 -13.62 11.82
C ALA A 212 -1.54 -12.68 12.86
N ARG A 213 -2.01 -13.27 13.95
CA ARG A 213 -2.20 -12.63 15.24
C ARG A 213 -0.90 -12.77 16.03
N ILE A 214 -0.36 -11.66 16.52
CA ILE A 214 0.81 -11.65 17.40
C ILE A 214 0.43 -11.10 18.75
N VAL A 215 0.98 -11.70 19.81
CA VAL A 215 0.64 -11.39 21.19
C VAL A 215 1.90 -11.09 21.99
N PHE A 216 1.80 -10.10 22.85
CA PHE A 216 2.84 -9.65 23.77
C PHE A 216 2.36 -9.88 25.21
N HIS A 217 3.08 -10.69 25.96
CA HIS A 217 2.86 -10.94 27.38
C HIS A 217 4.11 -10.58 28.16
N ASP A 218 4.09 -9.43 28.83
CA ASP A 218 5.24 -8.90 29.57
C ASP A 218 6.54 -8.93 28.74
N THR A 219 6.40 -8.73 27.42
CA THR A 219 7.51 -8.77 26.47
C THR A 219 8.48 -7.64 26.78
N LYS A 220 9.73 -7.99 27.09
CA LYS A 220 10.78 -7.03 27.44
C LYS A 220 11.46 -6.53 26.18
N VAL A 221 11.27 -5.27 25.88
CA VAL A 221 11.83 -4.59 24.69
C VAL A 221 12.87 -3.59 25.18
N PRO A 222 14.15 -3.73 24.84
CA PRO A 222 15.20 -2.80 25.20
C PRO A 222 14.86 -1.38 24.76
N LYS A 223 15.29 -0.36 25.51
CA LYS A 223 14.96 1.02 25.14
C LYS A 223 15.63 1.48 23.85
N GLU A 224 16.74 0.87 23.47
CA GLU A 224 17.41 1.08 22.18
C GLU A 224 16.59 0.59 20.97
N ASN A 225 15.55 -0.20 21.20
CA ASN A 225 14.59 -0.64 20.19
C ASN A 225 13.41 0.33 19.99
N LEU A 226 13.35 1.41 20.80
CA LEU A 226 12.44 2.53 20.52
C LEU A 226 12.91 3.21 19.23
N ILE A 227 12.03 3.33 18.24
CA ILE A 227 12.33 4.03 16.99
C ILE A 227 11.78 5.44 17.04
N GLY A 228 12.61 6.42 16.70
CA GLY A 228 12.28 7.83 16.83
C GLY A 228 12.12 8.30 18.28
N PRO A 229 11.49 9.45 18.53
CA PRO A 229 11.28 9.97 19.88
C PRO A 229 10.18 9.22 20.64
N LEU A 230 10.31 9.16 21.95
CA LEU A 230 9.25 8.69 22.84
C LEU A 230 7.99 9.55 22.63
N HIS A 231 6.83 8.91 22.51
CA HIS A 231 5.52 9.51 22.17
C HIS A 231 5.43 10.10 20.74
N GLY A 232 6.41 9.81 19.88
CA GLY A 232 6.51 10.37 18.51
C GLY A 232 5.96 9.48 17.40
N ALA A 233 5.18 8.45 17.71
CA ALA A 233 4.69 7.47 16.73
C ALA A 233 3.84 8.06 15.61
N GLU A 234 3.17 9.21 15.84
CA GLU A 234 2.35 9.87 14.81
C GLU A 234 3.19 10.25 13.57
N ALA A 235 4.37 10.83 13.77
CA ALA A 235 5.24 11.21 12.67
C ALA A 235 5.73 10.00 11.88
N ILE A 236 6.06 8.90 12.57
CA ILE A 236 6.50 7.64 11.96
C ILE A 236 5.36 7.04 11.15
N PHE A 237 4.17 6.90 11.73
CA PHE A 237 2.97 6.41 11.05
C PHE A 237 2.65 7.22 9.79
N ASN A 238 2.65 8.55 9.89
CA ASN A 238 2.36 9.41 8.73
C ASN A 238 3.41 9.25 7.61
N ALA A 239 4.68 9.07 7.95
CA ALA A 239 5.73 8.81 6.96
C ALA A 239 5.55 7.45 6.28
N MET A 240 5.21 6.40 7.03
CA MET A 240 4.96 5.06 6.50
C MET A 240 3.72 4.99 5.61
N MET A 241 2.73 5.86 5.82
CA MET A 241 1.54 5.89 4.96
C MET A 241 1.85 6.30 3.51
N VAL A 242 3.04 6.82 3.23
CA VAL A 242 3.47 7.10 1.84
C VAL A 242 3.78 5.79 1.09
N PRO A 243 4.77 4.97 1.53
CA PRO A 243 5.02 3.67 0.89
C PRO A 243 3.80 2.73 0.96
N GLU A 244 3.09 2.67 2.08
CA GLU A 244 1.88 1.85 2.25
C GLU A 244 0.87 2.05 1.11
N ARG A 245 0.54 3.30 0.83
CA ARG A 245 -0.47 3.64 -0.18
C ARG A 245 0.05 3.51 -1.60
N LEU A 246 1.30 3.93 -1.85
CA LEU A 246 1.90 3.84 -3.18
C LEU A 246 2.11 2.40 -3.60
N THR A 247 2.62 1.54 -2.70
CA THR A 247 2.83 0.10 -3.00
C THR A 247 1.51 -0.61 -3.25
N SER A 248 0.48 -0.35 -2.44
CA SER A 248 -0.86 -0.86 -2.70
C SER A 248 -1.42 -0.44 -4.05
N ALA A 249 -1.20 0.82 -4.43
CA ALA A 249 -1.67 1.35 -5.71
C ALA A 249 -0.95 0.71 -6.90
N ALA A 250 0.38 0.62 -6.86
CA ALA A 250 1.18 0.03 -7.92
C ALA A 250 0.92 -1.48 -8.06
N GLY A 251 0.82 -2.21 -6.93
CA GLY A 251 0.46 -3.63 -6.93
C GLY A 251 -0.91 -3.89 -7.54
N ALA A 252 -1.91 -3.05 -7.24
CA ALA A 252 -3.26 -3.18 -7.80
C ALA A 252 -3.29 -2.95 -9.32
N ILE A 253 -2.47 -2.03 -9.85
CA ILE A 253 -2.30 -1.86 -11.31
C ILE A 253 -1.71 -3.13 -11.92
N GLY A 254 -0.69 -3.72 -11.29
CA GLY A 254 -0.07 -4.96 -11.76
C GLY A 254 -1.06 -6.12 -11.83
N ILE A 255 -1.88 -6.32 -10.79
CA ILE A 255 -2.94 -7.34 -10.76
C ILE A 255 -3.95 -7.11 -11.89
N GLY A 256 -4.44 -5.86 -12.03
CA GLY A 256 -5.39 -5.50 -13.09
C GLY A 256 -4.80 -5.74 -14.48
N ARG A 257 -3.54 -5.37 -14.71
CA ARG A 257 -2.82 -5.62 -15.98
C ARG A 257 -2.74 -7.11 -16.31
N ALA A 258 -2.36 -7.95 -15.34
CA ALA A 258 -2.30 -9.40 -15.54
C ALA A 258 -3.66 -9.98 -15.95
N ALA A 259 -4.73 -9.58 -15.26
CA ALA A 259 -6.08 -10.04 -15.56
C ALA A 259 -6.53 -9.60 -16.96
N LEU A 260 -6.28 -8.33 -17.31
CA LEU A 260 -6.65 -7.76 -18.61
C LEU A 260 -5.92 -8.45 -19.76
N GLU A 261 -4.60 -8.72 -19.62
CA GLU A 261 -3.83 -9.45 -20.64
C GLU A 261 -4.39 -10.85 -20.89
N ILE A 262 -4.75 -11.57 -19.82
CA ILE A 262 -5.38 -12.89 -19.93
C ILE A 262 -6.72 -12.80 -20.67
N ALA A 263 -7.56 -11.82 -20.30
CA ALA A 263 -8.87 -11.62 -20.90
C ALA A 263 -8.78 -11.26 -22.39
N ILE A 264 -7.86 -10.38 -22.79
CA ILE A 264 -7.62 -10.00 -24.18
C ILE A 264 -7.20 -11.21 -25.00
N ARG A 265 -6.21 -11.99 -24.51
CA ARG A 265 -5.74 -13.20 -25.20
C ARG A 265 -6.81 -14.27 -25.31
N TYR A 266 -7.66 -14.39 -24.31
CA TYR A 266 -8.81 -15.31 -24.35
C TYR A 266 -9.85 -14.83 -25.38
N ALA A 267 -10.27 -13.56 -25.32
CA ALA A 267 -11.27 -12.98 -26.22
C ALA A 267 -10.86 -13.04 -27.69
N ALA A 268 -9.57 -12.93 -28.00
CA ALA A 268 -9.04 -13.02 -29.35
C ALA A 268 -9.09 -14.46 -29.95
N ARG A 269 -9.26 -15.49 -29.12
CA ARG A 269 -9.28 -16.90 -29.54
C ARG A 269 -10.62 -17.59 -29.36
N ARG A 270 -11.40 -17.16 -28.36
CA ARG A 270 -12.69 -17.76 -28.06
C ARG A 270 -13.71 -17.36 -29.12
N GLU A 271 -14.36 -18.34 -29.73
CA GLU A 271 -15.42 -18.12 -30.70
C GLU A 271 -16.80 -18.40 -30.09
N ALA A 272 -17.76 -17.55 -30.48
CA ALA A 272 -19.19 -17.69 -30.23
C ALA A 272 -19.95 -16.97 -31.34
N PHE A 273 -21.13 -17.51 -31.69
CA PHE A 273 -21.99 -16.94 -32.74
C PHE A 273 -21.25 -16.70 -34.08
N GLY A 274 -20.32 -17.60 -34.42
CA GLY A 274 -19.61 -17.61 -35.71
C GLY A 274 -18.43 -16.62 -35.82
N GLN A 275 -17.99 -16.00 -34.72
CA GLN A 275 -16.84 -15.11 -34.69
C GLN A 275 -16.14 -15.10 -33.34
N THR A 276 -14.92 -14.53 -33.30
CA THR A 276 -14.22 -14.33 -32.02
C THR A 276 -14.98 -13.36 -31.12
N ILE A 277 -15.01 -13.62 -29.80
CA ILE A 277 -15.79 -12.78 -28.87
C ILE A 277 -15.24 -11.38 -28.74
N SER A 278 -13.97 -11.13 -29.09
CA SER A 278 -13.36 -9.78 -29.16
C SER A 278 -14.07 -8.83 -30.14
N ARG A 279 -14.86 -9.35 -31.07
CA ARG A 279 -15.60 -8.54 -32.04
C ARG A 279 -16.96 -8.03 -31.53
N PHE A 280 -17.41 -8.50 -30.38
CA PHE A 280 -18.65 -8.00 -29.78
C PHE A 280 -18.36 -6.73 -28.95
N GLU A 281 -19.17 -5.67 -29.16
CA GLU A 281 -19.02 -4.40 -28.45
C GLU A 281 -19.06 -4.55 -26.95
N GLY A 282 -19.95 -5.44 -26.41
CA GLY A 282 -20.03 -5.74 -24.99
C GLY A 282 -18.74 -6.32 -24.38
N ILE A 283 -17.82 -6.85 -25.19
CA ILE A 283 -16.48 -7.32 -24.77
C ILE A 283 -15.45 -6.24 -25.02
N SER A 284 -15.44 -5.60 -26.22
CA SER A 284 -14.42 -4.61 -26.58
C SER A 284 -14.51 -3.35 -25.72
N PHE A 285 -15.71 -2.92 -25.30
CA PHE A 285 -15.89 -1.77 -24.41
C PHE A 285 -15.32 -2.04 -23.02
N LYS A 286 -15.50 -3.24 -22.45
CA LYS A 286 -14.87 -3.63 -21.18
C LYS A 286 -13.34 -3.52 -21.24
N VAL A 287 -12.74 -3.94 -22.34
CA VAL A 287 -11.29 -3.81 -22.57
C VAL A 287 -10.86 -2.35 -22.64
N ALA A 288 -11.62 -1.51 -23.38
CA ALA A 288 -11.30 -0.09 -23.53
C ALA A 288 -11.39 0.65 -22.18
N ASP A 289 -12.48 0.44 -21.43
CA ASP A 289 -12.73 1.11 -20.17
C ASP A 289 -11.69 0.72 -19.11
N THR A 290 -11.41 -0.58 -18.98
CA THR A 290 -10.44 -1.08 -17.99
C THR A 290 -9.01 -0.67 -18.33
N ALA A 291 -8.62 -0.70 -19.61
CA ALA A 291 -7.33 -0.20 -20.06
C ALA A 291 -7.16 1.28 -19.73
N THR A 292 -8.19 2.10 -20.04
CA THR A 292 -8.19 3.54 -19.73
C THR A 292 -8.08 3.81 -18.23
N ALA A 293 -8.80 3.04 -17.41
CA ALA A 293 -8.76 3.17 -15.95
C ALA A 293 -7.38 2.81 -15.37
N LEU A 294 -6.73 1.74 -15.86
CA LEU A 294 -5.36 1.38 -15.44
C LEU A 294 -4.34 2.45 -15.83
N ASP A 295 -4.48 3.05 -17.01
CA ASP A 295 -3.59 4.12 -17.48
C ASP A 295 -3.74 5.39 -16.63
N ALA A 296 -4.97 5.78 -16.33
CA ALA A 296 -5.25 6.90 -15.42
C ALA A 296 -4.69 6.62 -14.01
N ALA A 297 -4.86 5.39 -13.50
CA ALA A 297 -4.30 4.97 -12.22
C ALA A 297 -2.78 5.10 -12.18
N ARG A 298 -2.09 4.67 -13.22
CA ARG A 298 -0.62 4.77 -13.35
C ARG A 298 -0.17 6.23 -13.35
N GLY A 299 -0.87 7.11 -14.06
CA GLY A 299 -0.61 8.55 -14.04
C GLY A 299 -0.71 9.15 -12.63
N LEU A 300 -1.71 8.75 -11.84
CA LEU A 300 -1.87 9.19 -10.44
C LEU A 300 -0.76 8.65 -9.54
N VAL A 301 -0.37 7.39 -9.70
CA VAL A 301 0.71 6.76 -8.90
C VAL A 301 2.04 7.46 -9.18
N TYR A 302 2.41 7.65 -10.44
CA TYR A 302 3.68 8.29 -10.78
C TYR A 302 3.70 9.76 -10.38
N ARG A 303 2.59 10.50 -10.52
CA ARG A 303 2.47 11.86 -9.98
C ARG A 303 2.73 11.91 -8.48
N ALA A 304 2.11 11.00 -7.72
CA ALA A 304 2.28 10.94 -6.26
C ALA A 304 3.71 10.56 -5.88
N ALA A 305 4.32 9.61 -6.59
CA ALA A 305 5.72 9.22 -6.43
C ALA A 305 6.69 10.38 -6.74
N ARG A 306 6.47 11.15 -7.81
CA ARG A 306 7.27 12.36 -8.11
C ARG A 306 7.20 13.43 -7.03
N LEU A 307 6.03 13.63 -6.39
CA LEU A 307 5.91 14.54 -5.26
C LEU A 307 6.72 14.05 -4.06
N ALA A 308 6.71 12.75 -3.79
CA ALA A 308 7.53 12.15 -2.74
C ALA A 308 9.03 12.25 -3.05
N ASP A 309 9.46 12.07 -4.30
CA ASP A 309 10.84 12.27 -4.76
C ASP A 309 11.33 13.72 -4.55
N ALA A 310 10.41 14.67 -4.72
CA ALA A 310 10.70 16.09 -4.54
C ALA A 310 10.54 16.59 -3.09
N ASP A 311 10.33 15.69 -2.13
CA ASP A 311 10.01 15.98 -0.72
C ASP A 311 8.87 17.01 -0.55
N GLN A 312 7.90 16.96 -1.48
CA GLN A 312 6.71 17.80 -1.45
C GLN A 312 5.56 17.15 -0.67
N PRO A 313 4.65 17.94 -0.08
CA PRO A 313 3.46 17.42 0.57
C PRO A 313 2.66 16.50 -0.37
N CYS A 314 2.68 15.20 -0.14
CA CYS A 314 2.09 14.20 -1.02
C CYS A 314 0.90 13.44 -0.43
N ARG A 315 0.49 13.74 0.82
CA ARG A 315 -0.59 13.02 1.54
C ARG A 315 -1.88 12.90 0.73
N LYS A 316 -2.33 13.97 0.10
CA LYS A 316 -3.50 13.96 -0.79
C LYS A 316 -3.25 13.10 -2.02
N ALA A 317 -2.12 13.31 -2.70
CA ALA A 317 -1.80 12.63 -3.94
C ALA A 317 -1.66 11.10 -3.76
N VAL A 318 -0.98 10.63 -2.70
CA VAL A 318 -0.87 9.19 -2.41
C VAL A 318 -2.22 8.57 -2.03
N SER A 319 -3.10 9.34 -1.37
CA SER A 319 -4.45 8.88 -1.06
C SER A 319 -5.33 8.78 -2.32
N GLN A 320 -5.22 9.74 -3.25
CA GLN A 320 -5.89 9.70 -4.55
C GLN A 320 -5.39 8.52 -5.41
N ALA A 321 -4.08 8.32 -5.46
CA ALA A 321 -3.47 7.21 -6.17
C ALA A 321 -3.97 5.86 -5.63
N LYS A 322 -3.92 5.66 -4.31
CA LYS A 322 -4.40 4.43 -3.66
C LYS A 322 -5.89 4.19 -3.93
N LEU A 323 -6.73 5.18 -3.69
CA LEU A 323 -8.18 5.07 -3.89
C LEU A 323 -8.51 4.67 -5.32
N PHE A 324 -7.96 5.40 -6.29
CA PHE A 324 -8.28 5.19 -7.69
C PHE A 324 -7.68 3.88 -8.23
N ALA A 325 -6.40 3.62 -7.99
CA ALA A 325 -5.73 2.45 -8.52
C ALA A 325 -6.29 1.13 -7.96
N THR A 326 -6.63 1.08 -6.67
CA THR A 326 -7.21 -0.15 -6.08
C THR A 326 -8.61 -0.43 -6.59
N ASN A 327 -9.43 0.61 -6.85
CA ASN A 327 -10.73 0.43 -7.49
C ASN A 327 -10.58 0.02 -8.96
N ALA A 328 -9.71 0.69 -9.73
CA ALA A 328 -9.46 0.37 -11.12
C ALA A 328 -8.90 -1.05 -11.31
N GLY A 329 -7.96 -1.47 -10.45
CA GLY A 329 -7.42 -2.82 -10.47
C GLY A 329 -8.48 -3.87 -10.17
N TYR A 330 -9.28 -3.67 -9.12
CA TYR A 330 -10.37 -4.57 -8.76
C TYR A 330 -11.42 -4.69 -9.87
N GLU A 331 -11.89 -3.57 -10.42
CA GLU A 331 -12.85 -3.53 -11.52
C GLU A 331 -12.30 -4.20 -12.78
N THR A 332 -11.02 -3.99 -13.08
CA THR A 332 -10.37 -4.65 -14.22
C THR A 332 -10.36 -6.16 -14.06
N VAL A 333 -10.08 -6.69 -12.88
CA VAL A 333 -10.12 -8.15 -12.63
C VAL A 333 -11.54 -8.67 -12.72
N TYR A 334 -12.52 -7.95 -12.17
CA TYR A 334 -13.94 -8.28 -12.25
C TYR A 334 -14.41 -8.39 -13.71
N GLU A 335 -14.15 -7.38 -14.53
CA GLU A 335 -14.53 -7.36 -15.93
C GLU A 335 -13.75 -8.40 -16.77
N SER A 336 -12.49 -8.64 -16.43
CA SER A 336 -11.69 -9.70 -17.05
C SER A 336 -12.27 -11.08 -16.77
N MET A 337 -12.72 -11.37 -15.54
CA MET A 337 -13.42 -12.61 -15.21
C MET A 337 -14.72 -12.74 -16.00
N GLN A 338 -15.49 -11.65 -16.14
CA GLN A 338 -16.72 -11.62 -16.92
C GLN A 338 -16.47 -11.92 -18.40
N ILE A 339 -15.38 -11.42 -18.98
CA ILE A 339 -14.97 -11.71 -20.37
C ILE A 339 -14.67 -13.20 -20.55
N LEU A 340 -14.04 -13.85 -19.58
CA LEU A 340 -13.77 -15.29 -19.64
C LEU A 340 -15.04 -16.13 -19.45
N GLY A 341 -16.08 -15.59 -18.81
CA GLY A 341 -17.30 -16.32 -18.49
C GLY A 341 -17.05 -17.49 -17.54
N GLY A 342 -17.75 -18.62 -17.72
CA GLY A 342 -17.70 -19.75 -16.79
C GLY A 342 -16.31 -20.30 -16.50
N ILE A 343 -15.40 -20.31 -17.50
CA ILE A 343 -14.02 -20.78 -17.28
C ILE A 343 -13.20 -19.83 -16.40
N GLY A 344 -13.53 -18.53 -16.40
CA GLY A 344 -12.91 -17.56 -15.51
C GLY A 344 -13.28 -17.76 -14.04
N TYR A 345 -14.35 -18.50 -13.75
CA TYR A 345 -14.79 -18.86 -12.40
C TYR A 345 -14.17 -20.17 -11.90
N THR A 346 -13.26 -20.76 -12.67
CA THR A 346 -12.52 -21.96 -12.33
C THR A 346 -11.03 -21.64 -12.15
N ASN A 347 -10.28 -22.57 -11.55
CA ASN A 347 -8.83 -22.45 -11.38
C ASN A 347 -8.01 -22.77 -12.65
N VAL A 348 -8.66 -22.95 -13.81
CA VAL A 348 -7.98 -23.17 -15.10
C VAL A 348 -7.17 -21.93 -15.51
N TYR A 349 -7.70 -20.75 -15.22
CA TYR A 349 -7.00 -19.47 -15.37
C TYR A 349 -6.80 -18.82 -14.00
N PRO A 350 -5.73 -18.08 -13.77
CA PRO A 350 -5.46 -17.45 -12.45
C PRO A 350 -6.40 -16.27 -12.14
N ILE A 351 -7.41 -16.00 -12.95
CA ILE A 351 -8.33 -14.86 -12.79
C ILE A 351 -9.09 -14.93 -11.46
N GLU A 352 -9.54 -16.12 -11.05
CA GLU A 352 -10.29 -16.27 -9.80
C GLU A 352 -9.40 -15.97 -8.59
N ARG A 353 -8.11 -16.37 -8.62
CA ARG A 353 -7.13 -16.02 -7.59
C ARG A 353 -6.85 -14.51 -7.58
N LEU A 354 -6.63 -13.91 -8.76
CA LEU A 354 -6.42 -12.47 -8.88
C LEU A 354 -7.64 -11.68 -8.39
N PHE A 355 -8.86 -12.20 -8.56
CA PHE A 355 -10.08 -11.57 -8.06
C PHE A 355 -10.14 -11.59 -6.53
N ARG A 356 -9.81 -12.71 -5.89
CA ARG A 356 -9.72 -12.80 -4.43
C ARG A 356 -8.66 -11.87 -3.87
N ASP A 357 -7.51 -11.78 -4.53
CA ASP A 357 -6.40 -10.89 -4.19
C ASP A 357 -6.78 -9.42 -4.32
N ALA A 358 -7.33 -9.01 -5.45
CA ALA A 358 -7.65 -7.62 -5.73
C ALA A 358 -8.63 -7.01 -4.72
N ARG A 359 -9.52 -7.84 -4.12
CA ARG A 359 -10.49 -7.38 -3.12
C ARG A 359 -9.81 -6.81 -1.86
N LEU A 360 -8.68 -7.38 -1.45
CA LEU A 360 -7.93 -6.90 -0.28
C LEU A 360 -7.38 -5.49 -0.49
N ALA A 361 -6.97 -5.15 -1.71
CA ALA A 361 -6.35 -3.86 -2.02
C ALA A 361 -7.24 -2.66 -1.65
N THR A 362 -8.56 -2.81 -1.63
CA THR A 362 -9.50 -1.74 -1.24
C THR A 362 -9.69 -1.61 0.28
N ILE A 363 -9.22 -2.61 1.05
CA ILE A 363 -9.43 -2.70 2.51
C ILE A 363 -8.20 -2.28 3.30
N TRP A 364 -7.03 -2.80 2.93
CA TRP A 364 -5.78 -2.63 3.67
C TRP A 364 -5.09 -1.28 3.42
N THR A 365 -3.98 -1.00 4.12
CA THR A 365 -3.15 0.23 3.98
C THR A 365 -3.97 1.54 4.10
N GLY A 366 -5.01 1.48 4.93
CA GLY A 366 -6.08 2.46 5.02
C GLY A 366 -7.19 2.17 4.02
N ALA A 367 -8.37 1.79 4.54
CA ALA A 367 -9.55 1.50 3.74
C ALA A 367 -9.87 2.66 2.78
N ASN A 368 -10.48 2.37 1.64
CA ASN A 368 -10.80 3.39 0.63
C ASN A 368 -11.72 4.49 1.17
N GLU A 369 -12.50 4.22 2.22
CA GLU A 369 -13.29 5.19 2.97
C GLU A 369 -12.38 6.20 3.69
N ILE A 370 -11.29 5.73 4.31
CA ILE A 370 -10.29 6.61 4.94
C ILE A 370 -9.58 7.48 3.89
N MET A 371 -9.30 6.92 2.70
CA MET A 371 -8.75 7.73 1.60
C MET A 371 -9.68 8.87 1.22
N ARG A 372 -11.00 8.62 1.13
CA ARG A 372 -12.00 9.66 0.84
C ARG A 372 -12.01 10.75 1.91
N LEU A 373 -11.98 10.39 3.19
CA LEU A 373 -11.91 11.36 4.29
C LEU A 373 -10.66 12.22 4.22
N ILE A 374 -9.50 11.64 3.93
CA ILE A 374 -8.24 12.38 3.81
C ILE A 374 -8.29 13.32 2.60
N ILE A 375 -8.69 12.82 1.43
CA ILE A 375 -8.76 13.63 0.20
C ILE A 375 -9.69 14.81 0.40
N GLN A 376 -10.90 14.58 0.93
CA GLN A 376 -11.87 15.63 1.20
C GLN A 376 -11.28 16.69 2.14
N SER A 377 -10.67 16.26 3.27
CA SER A 377 -10.06 17.18 4.23
C SER A 377 -8.95 18.04 3.61
N GLU A 378 -8.07 17.44 2.79
CA GLU A 378 -6.99 18.19 2.15
C GLU A 378 -7.53 19.15 1.07
N VAL A 379 -8.54 18.76 0.29
CA VAL A 379 -9.17 19.63 -0.70
C VAL A 379 -9.82 20.86 -0.04
N PHE A 380 -10.58 20.65 1.06
CA PHE A 380 -11.15 21.78 1.81
C PHE A 380 -10.07 22.71 2.36
N LYS A 381 -8.99 22.15 2.96
CA LYS A 381 -7.87 22.96 3.46
C LYS A 381 -7.21 23.79 2.36
N GLU A 382 -6.97 23.21 1.20
CA GLU A 382 -6.35 23.89 0.06
C GLU A 382 -7.25 25.02 -0.45
N THR A 383 -8.55 24.73 -0.65
CA THR A 383 -9.50 25.70 -1.20
C THR A 383 -9.78 26.87 -0.26
N LEU A 384 -9.91 26.58 1.05
CA LEU A 384 -10.29 27.60 2.03
C LEU A 384 -9.09 28.45 2.56
N LYS A 385 -7.85 27.97 2.39
CA LYS A 385 -6.65 28.70 2.83
C LYS A 385 -6.10 29.69 1.83
N GLU A 386 -6.56 29.66 0.58
CA GLU A 386 -6.05 30.58 -0.44
C GLU A 386 -6.48 32.03 -0.14
N PRO A 387 -5.53 33.01 -0.19
CA PRO A 387 -5.87 34.40 -0.02
C PRO A 387 -6.86 34.83 -1.10
N ARG A 388 -7.99 35.42 -0.68
CA ARG A 388 -8.92 36.08 -1.58
C ARG A 388 -8.16 37.17 -2.33
N GLY A 389 -8.13 37.11 -3.67
CA GLY A 389 -7.51 38.14 -4.51
C GLY A 389 -6.42 37.67 -5.47
N LEU A 390 -5.90 36.46 -5.33
CA LEU A 390 -4.89 35.91 -6.25
C LEU A 390 -5.49 35.00 -7.33
N LYS A 391 -6.72 34.52 -7.16
CA LYS A 391 -7.45 33.74 -8.14
C LYS A 391 -8.73 34.42 -8.53
N ARG A 392 -9.14 34.22 -9.79
CA ARG A 392 -10.43 34.60 -10.28
C ARG A 392 -11.51 33.90 -9.47
N ASP A 393 -12.44 34.68 -8.90
CA ASP A 393 -13.63 34.16 -8.26
C ASP A 393 -14.61 33.75 -9.35
N VAL A 394 -14.67 32.46 -9.65
CA VAL A 394 -15.48 31.90 -10.72
C VAL A 394 -16.97 32.18 -10.48
N GLU A 395 -17.41 32.21 -9.23
CA GLU A 395 -18.80 32.48 -8.87
C GLU A 395 -19.16 33.94 -9.18
N LEU A 396 -18.25 34.89 -8.93
CA LEU A 396 -18.47 36.31 -9.17
C LEU A 396 -18.35 36.69 -10.65
N ASP A 397 -17.48 35.99 -11.38
CA ASP A 397 -17.10 36.34 -12.76
C ASP A 397 -17.80 35.49 -13.82
N THR A 398 -18.70 34.58 -13.45
CA THR A 398 -19.41 33.72 -14.41
C THR A 398 -20.38 34.55 -15.26
N PRO A 399 -20.19 34.64 -16.59
CA PRO A 399 -21.13 35.36 -17.47
C PRO A 399 -22.51 34.67 -17.42
N GLY A 400 -23.55 35.50 -17.34
CA GLY A 400 -24.93 35.00 -17.35
C GLY A 400 -25.49 34.57 -15.98
N ALA A 401 -24.73 34.70 -14.88
CA ALA A 401 -25.28 34.54 -13.56
C ALA A 401 -26.45 35.50 -13.33
N ASN A 402 -27.58 34.96 -12.83
CA ASN A 402 -28.74 35.78 -12.48
C ASN A 402 -28.45 36.56 -11.18
N LYS A 403 -27.93 37.77 -11.33
CA LYS A 403 -27.51 38.64 -10.21
C LYS A 403 -28.59 38.91 -9.16
N THR A 404 -29.87 38.75 -9.52
CA THR A 404 -31.00 38.94 -8.59
C THR A 404 -31.16 37.73 -7.68
N VAL A 405 -31.04 36.51 -8.20
CA VAL A 405 -31.08 35.26 -7.43
C VAL A 405 -29.86 35.15 -6.52
N GLU A 406 -28.69 35.49 -7.09
CA GLU A 406 -27.41 35.47 -6.36
C GLU A 406 -27.42 36.41 -5.12
N LYS A 407 -28.03 37.60 -5.22
CA LYS A 407 -28.18 38.51 -4.07
C LYS A 407 -28.98 37.90 -2.92
N VAL A 408 -30.02 37.13 -3.20
CA VAL A 408 -30.84 36.47 -2.18
C VAL A 408 -30.02 35.38 -1.46
N TYR A 409 -29.29 34.53 -2.20
CA TYR A 409 -28.46 33.47 -1.61
C TYR A 409 -27.24 34.00 -0.86
N ARG A 410 -26.64 35.12 -1.28
CA ARG A 410 -25.51 35.75 -0.58
C ARG A 410 -25.91 36.45 0.70
N ALA A 411 -27.10 37.01 0.78
CA ALA A 411 -27.63 37.60 2.03
C ALA A 411 -27.77 36.53 3.12
N ASP A 412 -28.10 35.29 2.73
CA ASP A 412 -28.23 34.18 3.68
C ASP A 412 -26.89 33.59 4.10
N SER A 413 -25.84 33.70 3.28
CA SER A 413 -24.50 33.15 3.60
C SER A 413 -23.81 33.87 4.76
N ASP A 414 -24.11 35.14 4.99
CA ASP A 414 -23.58 35.90 6.13
C ASP A 414 -24.20 35.48 7.47
N GLN A 415 -25.32 34.73 7.45
CA GLN A 415 -25.97 34.18 8.64
C GLN A 415 -25.39 32.80 9.02
N TYR A 416 -24.70 32.11 8.12
CA TYR A 416 -24.00 30.85 8.39
C TYR A 416 -22.59 31.12 8.91
N LYS A 417 -22.47 31.60 10.13
CA LYS A 417 -21.22 31.46 10.90
C LYS A 417 -21.20 30.03 11.46
N PRO A 418 -20.22 29.18 11.07
CA PRO A 418 -20.08 27.89 11.74
C PRO A 418 -19.91 28.15 13.23
N ALA A 419 -20.68 27.46 14.07
CA ALA A 419 -20.48 27.47 15.50
C ALA A 419 -19.00 27.15 15.77
N ARG A 420 -18.31 28.02 16.50
CA ARG A 420 -16.96 27.76 16.99
C ARG A 420 -17.12 26.73 18.11
N GLU A 421 -16.75 25.50 17.85
CA GLU A 421 -16.32 24.52 18.84
C GLU A 421 -14.80 24.39 18.80
#